data_3c3e1ae3787239df9276a84aad3de510
#
_entry.id   3c3e1ae3787239df9276a84aad3de510
#
_cell.length_a   1.000
_cell.length_b   1.000
_cell.length_c   1.000
_cell.angle_alpha   90.00
_cell.angle_beta   90.00
_cell.angle_gamma   90.00
#
_symmetry.space_group_name_H-M   'P 1'
#
loop_
_entity.id
_entity.type
_entity.pdbx_description
1 polymer ?
#
loop_
_entity_poly.entity_id
_entity_poly.type
_entity_poly.pdbx_seq_one_letter_code
_entity_poly.pdbx_strand_id
1 'polypeptide(L)'
;MGGRRLLAGVVTLAAVAAGTVAVSTAHGREPAGEAAVEELKGQKPDWEPCYEPDPDEKGAFETGVQDLDLAGHGDDYARAECATIDAPLDWSDPSGERATLAISRLKAGDAEKAGKKGVFYNPGGPGIAGRVKAVKNWVEADSTGVPDNMDIVGFDPRGTGASTPTVKCGDQFGYSPLLKDSNLDMRDLASPDATKKKSAQDAYRKSYEQFAQACKDNTEGLQYVTTQQTIRDIDLIRAVLGYEQINWLGYSAGTAMGAYYAAAFPNRVGRFVLDSVVDPRGTWAPETAVDPDAGKSAQASLGNLAADLAETDVAADGEGNGNGNGNGDSGLGTTKEQVLKTYEAVRETLPRKVGGTDLSKYKFDEVIRQAMYSDTKHENLAKLWLGLREAARNGTPAVDDATADAYEALDPYFTFTGAESAIRCQDAQWARQTEDGAPVVDRALQVAEQNAVKYPYAGWKTLKPCMFWDAPQGEALPDVAKAELPGMLLVNSKEDHATSLGSAKGALEKLQGSRLLTVDGGNHSVYLSGNACVDEKVEAFLLDGRLPEEGTNCPEGNSSATDGS
;
A
#
# COMPACT_ATOMS: atom_id res chain seq x y z
N MET A 1 72.46 -26.32 39.66
CA MET A 1 72.27 -26.00 41.04
C MET A 1 70.86 -25.45 41.20
N GLY A 2 69.86 -26.13 41.62
CA GLY A 2 69.68 -26.97 42.78
C GLY A 2 68.55 -26.37 43.57
N GLY A 3 67.46 -27.15 43.77
CA GLY A 3 66.52 -26.75 44.82
C GLY A 3 65.08 -27.20 44.56
N ARG A 4 64.83 -28.48 44.64
CA ARG A 4 63.49 -29.04 44.88
C ARG A 4 63.07 -28.74 46.30
N ARG A 5 61.82 -28.28 46.54
CA ARG A 5 61.11 -28.47 47.77
C ARG A 5 59.72 -29.07 47.53
N LEU A 6 59.56 -30.31 48.01
CA LEU A 6 58.29 -30.96 48.26
C LEU A 6 57.57 -30.26 49.44
N LEU A 7 56.25 -30.11 49.34
CA LEU A 7 55.37 -29.88 50.49
C LEU A 7 54.18 -30.85 50.42
N ALA A 8 54.02 -31.55 51.51
CA ALA A 8 53.10 -32.66 51.74
C ALA A 8 51.64 -32.16 51.84
N GLY A 9 50.73 -32.95 51.24
CA GLY A 9 49.31 -32.71 51.38
C GLY A 9 48.74 -33.31 52.65
N VAL A 10 47.85 -32.61 53.30
CA VAL A 10 46.98 -33.09 54.37
C VAL A 10 45.65 -33.48 53.76
N VAL A 11 45.30 -34.77 53.85
CA VAL A 11 43.97 -35.27 53.47
C VAL A 11 43.06 -35.10 54.69
N THR A 12 42.02 -34.30 54.54
CA THR A 12 40.90 -34.22 55.48
C THR A 12 39.70 -34.94 54.91
N LEU A 13 39.32 -36.06 55.52
CA LEU A 13 38.04 -36.76 55.27
C LEU A 13 36.91 -35.85 55.80
N ALA A 14 35.99 -35.46 54.96
CA ALA A 14 34.71 -34.91 55.36
C ALA A 14 33.58 -35.95 55.12
N ALA A 15 32.81 -36.18 56.16
CA ALA A 15 31.72 -37.14 56.21
C ALA A 15 30.57 -36.71 55.29
N VAL A 16 30.05 -37.66 54.48
CA VAL A 16 28.87 -37.46 53.66
C VAL A 16 27.62 -37.66 54.55
N ALA A 17 26.91 -36.55 54.81
CA ALA A 17 25.54 -36.61 55.34
C ALA A 17 24.58 -36.76 54.15
N ALA A 18 23.86 -37.88 54.10
CA ALA A 18 22.78 -38.08 53.13
C ALA A 18 21.59 -37.18 53.47
N GLY A 19 21.55 -36.01 52.82
CA GLY A 19 20.36 -35.17 52.80
C GLY A 19 19.47 -35.57 51.65
N THR A 20 18.26 -36.01 51.93
CA THR A 20 17.19 -36.20 50.95
C THR A 20 16.84 -34.86 50.37
N VAL A 21 17.28 -34.59 49.12
CA VAL A 21 16.82 -33.47 48.34
C VAL A 21 15.41 -33.79 47.88
N ALA A 22 14.42 -33.15 48.50
CA ALA A 22 13.08 -33.08 47.93
C ALA A 22 13.20 -32.31 46.60
N VAL A 23 13.03 -33.00 45.47
CA VAL A 23 12.85 -32.39 44.18
C VAL A 23 11.49 -31.68 44.21
N SER A 24 11.49 -30.43 44.62
CA SER A 24 10.39 -29.54 44.36
C SER A 24 10.33 -29.38 42.84
N THR A 25 9.34 -29.97 42.19
CA THR A 25 8.96 -29.62 40.82
C THR A 25 8.54 -28.15 40.84
N ALA A 26 9.50 -27.28 40.61
CA ALA A 26 9.22 -25.91 40.23
C ALA A 26 8.47 -26.00 38.89
N HIS A 27 7.14 -25.95 38.95
CA HIS A 27 6.36 -25.50 37.80
C HIS A 27 6.90 -24.13 37.48
N GLY A 28 7.74 -24.07 36.44
CA GLY A 28 8.25 -22.80 35.93
C GLY A 28 7.04 -21.92 35.60
N ARG A 29 6.96 -20.81 36.32
CA ARG A 29 6.01 -19.76 35.98
C ARG A 29 6.43 -19.33 34.58
N GLU A 30 5.59 -19.60 33.57
CA GLU A 30 5.80 -19.05 32.22
C GLU A 30 6.09 -17.56 32.36
N PRO A 31 7.03 -17.00 31.59
CA PRO A 31 7.26 -15.56 31.58
C PRO A 31 5.91 -14.86 31.35
N ALA A 32 5.62 -13.82 32.10
CA ALA A 32 4.32 -13.14 32.06
C ALA A 32 3.89 -12.74 30.64
N GLY A 33 4.85 -12.51 29.76
CA GLY A 33 4.59 -12.23 28.34
C GLY A 33 4.04 -13.41 27.54
N GLU A 34 4.53 -14.64 27.76
CA GLU A 34 4.01 -15.83 27.05
C GLU A 34 2.57 -16.12 27.47
N ALA A 35 2.27 -16.02 28.77
CA ALA A 35 0.91 -16.20 29.27
C ALA A 35 -0.07 -15.17 28.71
N ALA A 36 0.35 -13.90 28.56
CA ALA A 36 -0.46 -12.85 27.97
C ALA A 36 -0.74 -13.10 26.47
N VAL A 37 0.24 -13.62 25.73
CA VAL A 37 0.05 -13.97 24.31
C VAL A 37 -0.92 -15.16 24.18
N GLU A 38 -0.83 -16.18 25.01
CA GLU A 38 -1.76 -17.32 24.98
C GLU A 38 -3.19 -16.89 25.37
N GLU A 39 -3.35 -15.97 26.32
CA GLU A 39 -4.65 -15.37 26.63
C GLU A 39 -5.24 -14.66 25.41
N LEU A 40 -4.43 -13.84 24.72
CA LEU A 40 -4.85 -13.13 23.51
C LEU A 40 -5.25 -14.07 22.38
N LYS A 41 -4.56 -15.18 22.18
CA LYS A 41 -4.93 -16.20 21.21
C LYS A 41 -6.25 -16.92 21.56
N GLY A 42 -6.63 -16.91 22.82
CA GLY A 42 -7.88 -17.50 23.31
C GLY A 42 -9.12 -16.61 23.15
N GLN A 43 -8.97 -15.40 22.62
CA GLN A 43 -10.07 -14.48 22.38
C GLN A 43 -11.13 -15.10 21.47
N LYS A 44 -12.37 -14.73 21.71
CA LYS A 44 -13.49 -15.05 20.83
C LYS A 44 -14.07 -13.74 20.33
N PRO A 45 -13.83 -13.41 19.05
CA PRO A 45 -14.38 -12.18 18.47
C PRO A 45 -15.91 -12.17 18.57
N ASP A 46 -16.47 -11.05 18.96
CA ASP A 46 -17.91 -10.81 18.93
C ASP A 46 -18.27 -10.37 17.52
N TRP A 47 -18.77 -11.31 16.74
CA TRP A 47 -19.04 -11.10 15.33
C TRP A 47 -20.41 -10.45 15.14
N GLU A 48 -20.41 -9.32 14.46
CA GLU A 48 -21.58 -8.60 13.98
C GLU A 48 -21.59 -8.57 12.45
N PRO A 49 -22.75 -8.42 11.80
CA PRO A 49 -22.78 -8.14 10.37
C PRO A 49 -21.91 -6.93 10.06
N CYS A 50 -21.01 -7.03 9.05
CA CYS A 50 -20.24 -5.85 8.63
C CYS A 50 -21.15 -4.75 8.08
N TYR A 51 -22.37 -5.11 7.75
CA TYR A 51 -23.29 -4.35 6.96
C TYR A 51 -24.73 -4.66 7.40
N GLU A 52 -25.50 -3.61 7.71
CA GLU A 52 -26.93 -3.70 7.88
C GLU A 52 -27.60 -3.11 6.63
N PRO A 53 -28.44 -3.88 5.92
CA PRO A 53 -29.12 -3.36 4.75
C PRO A 53 -30.14 -2.28 5.15
N ASP A 54 -29.81 -1.03 4.94
CA ASP A 54 -30.80 0.04 4.90
C ASP A 54 -31.23 0.20 3.43
N PRO A 55 -32.48 -0.10 3.06
CA PRO A 55 -32.94 0.01 1.69
C PRO A 55 -32.92 1.45 1.14
N ASP A 56 -32.81 2.46 2.00
CA ASP A 56 -32.84 3.88 1.64
C ASP A 56 -31.46 4.56 1.73
N GLU A 57 -30.45 3.91 2.32
CA GLU A 57 -29.07 4.42 2.37
C GLU A 57 -28.13 3.53 1.55
N LYS A 58 -27.38 4.14 0.64
CA LYS A 58 -26.20 3.50 0.06
C LYS A 58 -25.28 3.15 1.22
N GLY A 59 -25.09 1.85 1.48
CA GLY A 59 -24.43 1.35 2.68
C GLY A 59 -23.05 1.94 2.88
N ALA A 60 -22.97 2.95 3.73
CA ALA A 60 -21.71 3.51 4.16
C ALA A 60 -21.14 2.64 5.28
N PHE A 61 -20.07 1.90 5.00
CA PHE A 61 -19.16 1.52 6.07
C PHE A 61 -18.59 2.79 6.71
N GLU A 62 -18.52 2.86 8.03
CA GLU A 62 -18.03 4.02 8.80
C GLU A 62 -16.65 4.55 8.40
N THR A 63 -15.96 3.96 7.44
CA THR A 63 -14.58 4.27 7.05
C THR A 63 -14.36 4.39 5.55
N GLY A 64 -15.16 5.20 4.85
CA GLY A 64 -14.74 5.79 3.57
C GLY A 64 -14.59 4.85 2.37
N VAL A 65 -15.21 3.69 2.34
CA VAL A 65 -15.49 2.97 1.09
C VAL A 65 -16.87 3.40 0.64
N GLN A 66 -16.90 4.38 -0.24
CA GLN A 66 -18.10 4.80 -0.93
C GLN A 66 -18.41 3.77 -2.02
N ASP A 67 -19.71 3.51 -2.24
CA ASP A 67 -20.24 2.72 -3.33
C ASP A 67 -19.97 1.20 -3.24
N LEU A 68 -20.71 0.53 -2.34
CA LEU A 68 -20.93 -0.91 -2.44
C LEU A 68 -22.09 -1.17 -3.39
N ASP A 69 -21.93 -2.05 -4.36
CA ASP A 69 -23.04 -2.51 -5.19
C ASP A 69 -23.90 -3.52 -4.43
N LEU A 70 -24.82 -3.00 -3.64
CA LEU A 70 -25.73 -3.81 -2.85
C LEU A 70 -26.90 -4.36 -3.67
N ALA A 71 -27.19 -3.73 -4.81
CA ALA A 71 -28.32 -4.13 -5.64
C ALA A 71 -28.04 -5.45 -6.38
N GLY A 72 -26.76 -5.71 -6.71
CA GLY A 72 -26.32 -6.92 -7.38
C GLY A 72 -25.86 -8.04 -6.44
N HIS A 73 -25.37 -7.70 -5.24
CA HIS A 73 -24.59 -8.62 -4.40
C HIS A 73 -25.04 -8.69 -2.93
N GLY A 74 -26.29 -8.29 -2.63
CA GLY A 74 -26.78 -8.21 -1.24
C GLY A 74 -26.65 -9.51 -0.43
N ASP A 75 -26.92 -10.67 -1.03
CA ASP A 75 -26.82 -11.98 -0.38
C ASP A 75 -25.37 -12.34 -0.05
N ASP A 76 -24.42 -11.94 -0.89
CA ASP A 76 -22.99 -12.18 -0.67
C ASP A 76 -22.44 -11.28 0.43
N TYR A 77 -22.82 -10.01 0.45
CA TYR A 77 -22.49 -9.11 1.55
C TYR A 77 -23.07 -9.58 2.90
N ALA A 78 -24.22 -10.25 2.90
CA ALA A 78 -24.83 -10.80 4.11
C ALA A 78 -23.98 -11.91 4.78
N ARG A 79 -23.03 -12.52 4.06
CA ARG A 79 -22.07 -13.47 4.62
C ARG A 79 -20.90 -12.82 5.34
N ALA A 80 -20.75 -11.50 5.20
CA ALA A 80 -19.65 -10.75 5.79
C ALA A 80 -19.95 -10.39 7.24
N GLU A 81 -19.01 -10.71 8.12
CA GLU A 81 -19.07 -10.37 9.53
C GLU A 81 -17.80 -9.61 9.96
N CYS A 82 -17.98 -8.68 10.87
CA CYS A 82 -16.94 -7.81 11.40
C CYS A 82 -16.80 -7.97 12.90
N ALA A 83 -15.58 -7.79 13.40
CA ALA A 83 -15.29 -7.83 14.82
C ALA A 83 -14.04 -7.00 15.15
N THR A 84 -13.77 -6.86 16.43
CA THR A 84 -12.49 -6.39 16.93
C THR A 84 -11.83 -7.42 17.83
N ILE A 85 -10.51 -7.43 17.88
CA ILE A 85 -9.72 -8.20 18.83
C ILE A 85 -8.65 -7.32 19.47
N ASP A 86 -8.22 -7.67 20.66
CA ASP A 86 -7.10 -7.00 21.33
C ASP A 86 -5.76 -7.60 20.90
N ALA A 87 -4.76 -6.76 20.74
CA ALA A 87 -3.37 -7.11 20.54
C ALA A 87 -2.47 -6.33 21.51
N PRO A 88 -1.23 -6.75 21.77
CA PRO A 88 -0.29 -5.89 22.47
C PRO A 88 -0.06 -4.61 21.67
N LEU A 89 -0.05 -3.46 22.32
CA LEU A 89 0.41 -2.23 21.67
C LEU A 89 1.88 -2.38 21.28
N ASP A 90 2.68 -2.96 22.18
CA ASP A 90 4.08 -3.32 21.96
C ASP A 90 4.27 -4.83 22.10
N TRP A 91 4.64 -5.51 21.02
CA TRP A 91 4.92 -6.94 21.03
C TRP A 91 6.19 -7.32 21.80
N SER A 92 7.02 -6.34 22.20
CA SER A 92 8.14 -6.60 23.11
C SER A 92 7.69 -6.63 24.58
N ASP A 93 6.52 -6.08 24.90
CA ASP A 93 5.83 -6.17 26.20
C ASP A 93 4.37 -6.62 26.03
N PRO A 94 4.11 -7.91 25.79
CA PRO A 94 2.75 -8.41 25.53
C PRO A 94 1.79 -8.29 26.73
N SER A 95 2.31 -8.00 27.92
CA SER A 95 1.50 -7.78 29.14
C SER A 95 1.11 -6.31 29.35
N GLY A 96 1.67 -5.40 28.56
CA GLY A 96 1.44 -3.96 28.63
C GLY A 96 0.12 -3.50 28.04
N GLU A 97 0.14 -2.29 27.48
CA GLU A 97 -1.03 -1.67 26.86
C GLU A 97 -1.54 -2.45 25.65
N ARG A 98 -2.81 -2.22 25.30
CA ARG A 98 -3.49 -2.92 24.20
C ARG A 98 -3.70 -1.99 23.01
N ALA A 99 -3.56 -2.58 21.83
CA ALA A 99 -4.11 -2.07 20.58
C ALA A 99 -5.40 -2.85 20.25
N THR A 100 -6.33 -2.23 19.57
CA THR A 100 -7.52 -2.89 19.01
C THR A 100 -7.31 -3.10 17.52
N LEU A 101 -7.54 -4.32 17.05
CA LEU A 101 -7.46 -4.67 15.63
C LEU A 101 -8.87 -4.90 15.09
N ALA A 102 -9.25 -4.16 14.07
CA ALA A 102 -10.52 -4.34 13.37
C ALA A 102 -10.35 -5.35 12.24
N ILE A 103 -11.20 -6.37 12.24
CA ILE A 103 -11.15 -7.50 11.31
C ILE A 103 -12.51 -7.70 10.64
N SER A 104 -12.49 -8.32 9.46
CA SER A 104 -13.68 -8.84 8.78
C SER A 104 -13.46 -10.27 8.32
N ARG A 105 -14.56 -10.98 8.14
CA ARG A 105 -14.55 -12.30 7.52
C ARG A 105 -15.75 -12.43 6.58
N LEU A 106 -15.48 -12.63 5.29
CA LEU A 106 -16.48 -13.16 4.38
C LEU A 106 -16.43 -14.69 4.49
N LYS A 107 -17.48 -15.30 5.05
CA LYS A 107 -17.55 -16.74 5.23
C LYS A 107 -17.60 -17.46 3.90
N ALA A 108 -16.89 -18.56 3.79
CA ALA A 108 -16.96 -19.42 2.63
C ALA A 108 -18.41 -19.86 2.33
N GLY A 109 -18.76 -19.88 1.05
CA GLY A 109 -20.08 -20.31 0.61
C GLY A 109 -20.36 -21.79 0.91
N ASP A 110 -19.31 -22.64 0.86
CA ASP A 110 -19.36 -24.06 1.20
C ASP A 110 -18.48 -24.33 2.42
N ALA A 111 -19.06 -24.27 3.61
CA ALA A 111 -18.37 -24.48 4.86
C ALA A 111 -17.71 -25.87 5.01
N GLU A 112 -18.22 -26.92 4.31
CA GLU A 112 -17.64 -28.25 4.33
C GLU A 112 -16.33 -28.28 3.52
N LYS A 113 -16.30 -27.60 2.37
CA LYS A 113 -15.10 -27.50 1.52
C LYS A 113 -14.06 -26.53 2.11
N ALA A 114 -14.52 -25.46 2.74
CA ALA A 114 -13.63 -24.45 3.32
C ALA A 114 -12.73 -25.04 4.41
N GLY A 115 -13.30 -25.88 5.27
CA GLY A 115 -12.59 -26.39 6.44
C GLY A 115 -12.03 -25.21 7.25
N LYS A 116 -10.73 -25.29 7.61
CA LYS A 116 -10.01 -24.18 8.29
C LYS A 116 -9.02 -23.53 7.34
N LYS A 117 -9.51 -22.95 6.25
CA LYS A 117 -8.70 -22.25 5.24
C LYS A 117 -9.18 -20.82 5.10
N GLY A 118 -8.27 -19.89 5.21
CA GLY A 118 -8.55 -18.47 5.02
C GLY A 118 -7.54 -17.81 4.09
N VAL A 119 -8.00 -16.90 3.24
CA VAL A 119 -7.16 -15.98 2.47
C VAL A 119 -7.15 -14.64 3.19
N PHE A 120 -6.00 -14.23 3.67
CA PHE A 120 -5.79 -12.92 4.27
C PHE A 120 -5.49 -11.91 3.18
N TYR A 121 -6.15 -10.77 3.25
CA TYR A 121 -6.10 -9.74 2.23
C TYR A 121 -5.43 -8.46 2.74
N ASN A 122 -4.51 -7.90 1.96
CA ASN A 122 -3.94 -6.59 2.23
C ASN A 122 -3.84 -5.74 0.94
N PRO A 123 -4.53 -4.58 0.88
CA PRO A 123 -4.57 -3.73 -0.32
C PRO A 123 -3.29 -2.93 -0.57
N GLY A 124 -2.35 -2.93 0.38
CA GLY A 124 -1.08 -2.22 0.25
C GLY A 124 -1.08 -0.80 0.80
N GLY A 125 -0.57 0.13 0.06
CA GLY A 125 -0.26 1.51 0.42
C GLY A 125 1.23 1.72 0.70
N PRO A 126 1.80 1.40 1.90
CA PRO A 126 1.19 0.83 3.11
C PRO A 126 0.17 1.78 3.75
N GLY A 127 -0.57 1.30 4.72
CA GLY A 127 -1.48 2.16 5.49
C GLY A 127 -2.88 2.30 4.90
N ILE A 128 -3.28 1.44 3.98
CA ILE A 128 -4.67 1.33 3.51
C ILE A 128 -5.40 0.30 4.36
N ALA A 129 -6.62 0.66 4.81
CA ALA A 129 -7.50 -0.22 5.53
C ALA A 129 -7.94 -1.40 4.65
N GLY A 130 -7.82 -2.62 5.18
CA GLY A 130 -8.09 -3.84 4.42
C GLY A 130 -9.42 -4.50 4.77
N ARG A 131 -10.00 -4.19 5.92
CA ARG A 131 -11.20 -4.83 6.44
C ARG A 131 -12.38 -4.79 5.45
N VAL A 132 -12.72 -3.61 4.97
CA VAL A 132 -13.84 -3.41 4.04
C VAL A 132 -13.46 -3.80 2.62
N LYS A 133 -12.26 -3.42 2.18
CA LYS A 133 -11.79 -3.72 0.82
C LYS A 133 -11.68 -5.21 0.53
N ALA A 134 -11.36 -6.04 1.52
CA ALA A 134 -11.36 -7.48 1.37
C ALA A 134 -12.74 -7.99 0.96
N VAL A 135 -13.79 -7.57 1.68
CA VAL A 135 -15.17 -8.00 1.38
C VAL A 135 -15.59 -7.47 0.01
N LYS A 136 -15.45 -6.15 -0.22
CA LYS A 136 -15.84 -5.52 -1.50
C LYS A 136 -15.20 -6.19 -2.71
N ASN A 137 -13.88 -6.28 -2.72
CA ASN A 137 -13.16 -6.77 -3.89
C ASN A 137 -13.50 -8.24 -4.25
N TRP A 138 -13.82 -9.06 -3.25
CA TRP A 138 -14.16 -10.45 -3.49
C TRP A 138 -15.65 -10.67 -3.79
N VAL A 139 -16.53 -9.79 -3.29
CA VAL A 139 -17.96 -9.85 -3.57
C VAL A 139 -18.27 -9.28 -4.95
N GLU A 140 -17.67 -8.16 -5.33
CA GLU A 140 -17.92 -7.49 -6.60
C GLU A 140 -17.11 -8.07 -7.78
N ALA A 141 -16.12 -8.93 -7.51
CA ALA A 141 -15.42 -9.63 -8.56
C ALA A 141 -16.29 -10.77 -9.09
N ASP A 142 -16.74 -10.65 -10.33
CA ASP A 142 -17.47 -11.72 -11.02
C ASP A 142 -16.64 -13.01 -11.02
N SER A 143 -17.20 -14.03 -10.39
CA SER A 143 -16.78 -15.43 -10.44
C SER A 143 -15.34 -15.75 -10.01
N THR A 144 -15.03 -15.66 -8.74
CA THR A 144 -13.93 -16.45 -8.23
C THR A 144 -14.46 -17.63 -7.41
N GLY A 145 -14.01 -18.86 -7.65
CA GLY A 145 -14.36 -20.01 -6.82
C GLY A 145 -13.72 -19.96 -5.43
N VAL A 146 -12.88 -18.95 -5.15
CA VAL A 146 -12.16 -18.82 -3.89
C VAL A 146 -13.11 -18.53 -2.73
N PRO A 147 -14.07 -17.57 -2.79
CA PRO A 147 -14.99 -17.29 -1.70
C PRO A 147 -15.98 -18.44 -1.40
N ASP A 148 -16.15 -19.39 -2.31
CA ASP A 148 -16.93 -20.59 -2.06
C ASP A 148 -16.17 -21.63 -1.26
N ASN A 149 -14.84 -21.64 -1.35
CA ASN A 149 -13.97 -22.68 -0.83
C ASN A 149 -13.08 -22.24 0.34
N MET A 150 -12.98 -20.95 0.63
CA MET A 150 -12.14 -20.37 1.67
C MET A 150 -12.79 -19.14 2.28
N ASP A 151 -12.59 -18.93 3.57
CA ASP A 151 -12.94 -17.64 4.18
C ASP A 151 -12.02 -16.54 3.61
N ILE A 152 -12.57 -15.35 3.37
CA ILE A 152 -11.76 -14.17 3.06
C ILE A 152 -11.64 -13.34 4.33
N VAL A 153 -10.41 -13.10 4.77
CA VAL A 153 -10.12 -12.37 5.99
C VAL A 153 -9.54 -10.99 5.66
N GLY A 154 -10.29 -9.96 5.96
CA GLY A 154 -9.83 -8.58 5.91
C GLY A 154 -9.39 -8.11 7.30
N PHE A 155 -8.46 -7.19 7.33
CA PHE A 155 -8.06 -6.52 8.57
C PHE A 155 -7.54 -5.11 8.26
N ASP A 156 -7.71 -4.23 9.23
CA ASP A 156 -7.09 -2.92 9.20
C ASP A 156 -5.76 -3.03 9.95
N PRO A 157 -4.60 -2.85 9.30
CA PRO A 157 -3.33 -2.76 10.00
C PRO A 157 -3.36 -1.68 11.08
N ARG A 158 -2.60 -1.84 12.16
CA ARG A 158 -2.48 -0.78 13.17
C ARG A 158 -2.11 0.56 12.53
N GLY A 159 -2.73 1.64 12.98
CA GLY A 159 -2.62 2.96 12.38
C GLY A 159 -3.60 3.25 11.25
N THR A 160 -4.42 2.27 10.85
CA THR A 160 -5.35 2.41 9.71
C THR A 160 -6.78 2.08 10.08
N GLY A 161 -7.73 2.62 9.34
CA GLY A 161 -9.14 2.29 9.46
C GLY A 161 -9.64 2.41 10.89
N ALA A 162 -10.31 1.36 11.36
CA ALA A 162 -10.84 1.27 12.72
C ALA A 162 -9.86 0.64 13.73
N SER A 163 -8.65 0.27 13.32
CA SER A 163 -7.62 -0.25 14.23
C SER A 163 -6.87 0.87 14.96
N THR A 164 -6.45 0.59 16.21
CA THR A 164 -5.63 1.51 17.00
C THR A 164 -4.15 1.09 17.01
N PRO A 165 -3.21 2.01 17.31
CA PRO A 165 -3.43 3.45 17.51
C PRO A 165 -3.84 4.15 16.22
N THR A 166 -4.74 5.13 16.29
CA THR A 166 -5.13 5.91 15.09
C THR A 166 -4.09 6.97 14.79
N VAL A 167 -3.51 6.93 13.59
CA VAL A 167 -2.52 7.94 13.18
C VAL A 167 -3.20 9.25 12.80
N LYS A 168 -2.78 10.34 13.43
CA LYS A 168 -3.29 11.70 13.24
C LYS A 168 -2.15 12.65 12.93
N CYS A 169 -2.13 13.19 11.70
CA CYS A 169 -1.08 14.10 11.24
C CYS A 169 -1.61 15.53 11.03
N GLY A 170 -2.48 16.01 11.93
CA GLY A 170 -3.16 17.32 11.88
C GLY A 170 -4.59 17.21 11.35
N ASP A 171 -5.23 18.36 11.10
CA ASP A 171 -6.66 18.48 10.72
C ASP A 171 -7.02 17.86 9.37
N GLN A 172 -6.04 17.34 8.66
CA GLN A 172 -6.22 16.78 7.32
C GLN A 172 -5.67 15.37 7.28
N PHE A 173 -6.56 14.42 7.42
CA PHE A 173 -6.28 13.04 7.10
C PHE A 173 -5.80 12.96 5.64
N GLY A 174 -4.58 12.50 5.44
CA GLY A 174 -4.17 11.88 4.24
C GLY A 174 -3.69 12.74 3.07
N TYR A 175 -3.67 14.05 3.13
CA TYR A 175 -3.16 14.84 2.01
C TYR A 175 -1.66 15.04 2.12
N SER A 176 -0.96 14.95 0.97
CA SER A 176 0.36 15.54 0.88
C SER A 176 0.28 16.99 1.40
N PRO A 177 1.14 17.38 2.35
CA PRO A 177 1.11 18.74 2.88
C PRO A 177 1.26 19.82 1.79
N LEU A 178 1.75 19.44 0.62
CA LEU A 178 1.89 20.31 -0.56
C LEU A 178 0.56 20.60 -1.26
N LEU A 179 -0.50 19.82 -1.03
CA LEU A 179 -1.79 20.03 -1.70
C LEU A 179 -2.57 21.26 -1.24
N LYS A 180 -2.16 21.88 -0.14
CA LYS A 180 -2.82 23.09 0.41
C LYS A 180 -2.49 24.36 -0.36
N ASP A 181 -1.33 24.42 -1.02
CA ASP A 181 -0.87 25.61 -1.74
C ASP A 181 -1.35 25.59 -3.19
N SER A 182 -2.34 26.42 -3.49
CA SER A 182 -2.90 26.54 -4.83
C SER A 182 -1.93 27.12 -5.88
N ASN A 183 -0.84 27.73 -5.43
CA ASN A 183 0.15 28.36 -6.31
C ASN A 183 1.44 27.52 -6.44
N LEU A 184 1.51 26.37 -5.78
CA LEU A 184 2.72 25.57 -5.79
C LEU A 184 2.98 24.96 -7.18
N ASP A 185 4.13 25.28 -7.74
CA ASP A 185 4.70 24.57 -8.89
C ASP A 185 6.05 23.97 -8.50
N MET A 186 6.11 22.65 -8.43
CA MET A 186 7.34 21.96 -8.04
C MET A 186 8.47 22.07 -9.09
N ARG A 187 8.15 22.44 -10.32
CA ARG A 187 9.17 22.74 -11.35
C ARG A 187 9.95 24.01 -11.03
N ASP A 188 9.41 24.88 -10.17
CA ASP A 188 10.14 26.06 -9.68
C ASP A 188 11.39 25.71 -8.85
N LEU A 189 11.54 24.47 -8.39
CA LEU A 189 12.81 23.96 -7.83
C LEU A 189 13.97 24.10 -8.83
N ALA A 190 13.69 24.01 -10.13
CA ALA A 190 14.65 24.17 -11.21
C ALA A 190 14.61 25.59 -11.84
N SER A 191 13.84 26.52 -11.27
CA SER A 191 13.70 27.88 -11.80
C SER A 191 15.04 28.62 -11.88
N PRO A 192 15.33 29.33 -13.01
CA PRO A 192 16.47 30.22 -13.08
C PRO A 192 16.30 31.47 -12.18
N ASP A 193 15.07 31.79 -11.79
CA ASP A 193 14.77 32.84 -10.82
C ASP A 193 15.06 32.32 -9.39
N ALA A 194 16.11 32.89 -8.77
CA ALA A 194 16.55 32.46 -7.45
C ALA A 194 15.49 32.66 -6.35
N THR A 195 14.59 33.66 -6.51
CA THR A 195 13.51 33.89 -5.54
C THR A 195 12.45 32.81 -5.63
N LYS A 196 12.01 32.47 -6.86
CA LYS A 196 11.05 31.36 -7.08
C LYS A 196 11.64 30.02 -6.61
N LYS A 197 12.89 29.73 -6.99
CA LYS A 197 13.58 28.50 -6.53
C LYS A 197 13.60 28.41 -5.01
N LYS A 198 14.05 29.45 -4.33
CA LYS A 198 14.11 29.46 -2.87
C LYS A 198 12.73 29.30 -2.25
N SER A 199 11.71 29.98 -2.78
CA SER A 199 10.33 29.85 -2.30
C SER A 199 9.81 28.41 -2.42
N ALA A 200 10.07 27.74 -3.55
CA ALA A 200 9.68 26.35 -3.77
C ALA A 200 10.42 25.39 -2.81
N GLN A 201 11.74 25.59 -2.62
CA GLN A 201 12.53 24.80 -1.67
C GLN A 201 12.04 24.96 -0.23
N ASP A 202 11.78 26.20 0.21
CA ASP A 202 11.31 26.50 1.55
C ASP A 202 9.90 25.92 1.78
N ALA A 203 8.99 26.05 0.81
CA ALA A 203 7.64 25.49 0.88
C ALA A 203 7.69 23.94 0.95
N TYR A 204 8.49 23.31 0.10
CA TYR A 204 8.66 21.87 0.06
C TYR A 204 9.19 21.32 1.38
N ARG A 205 10.29 21.89 1.89
CA ARG A 205 10.88 21.52 3.18
C ARG A 205 9.90 21.71 4.33
N LYS A 206 9.35 22.92 4.46
CA LYS A 206 8.44 23.28 5.55
C LYS A 206 7.21 22.40 5.61
N SER A 207 6.64 22.06 4.47
CA SER A 207 5.45 21.20 4.41
C SER A 207 5.69 19.83 4.99
N TYR A 208 6.81 19.18 4.65
CA TYR A 208 7.14 17.85 5.19
C TYR A 208 7.58 17.89 6.66
N GLU A 209 8.28 18.94 7.07
CA GLU A 209 8.67 19.15 8.47
C GLU A 209 7.43 19.33 9.37
N GLN A 210 6.49 20.18 8.94
CA GLN A 210 5.22 20.39 9.68
C GLN A 210 4.36 19.13 9.72
N PHE A 211 4.32 18.37 8.64
CA PHE A 211 3.57 17.12 8.60
C PHE A 211 4.16 16.08 9.56
N ALA A 212 5.47 15.85 9.51
CA ALA A 212 6.14 14.91 10.41
C ALA A 212 5.95 15.29 11.90
N GLN A 213 6.06 16.60 12.20
CA GLN A 213 5.83 17.11 13.56
C GLN A 213 4.36 16.90 13.98
N ALA A 214 3.39 17.17 13.10
CA ALA A 214 1.98 16.98 13.41
C ALA A 214 1.63 15.51 13.67
N CYS A 215 2.21 14.56 12.93
CA CYS A 215 2.02 13.13 13.20
C CYS A 215 2.54 12.76 14.60
N LYS A 216 3.71 13.26 14.97
CA LYS A 216 4.32 13.01 16.27
C LYS A 216 3.51 13.59 17.42
N ASP A 217 3.02 14.83 17.28
CA ASP A 217 2.33 15.54 18.34
C ASP A 217 0.91 15.05 18.59
N ASN A 218 0.26 14.46 17.57
CA ASN A 218 -1.15 14.07 17.63
C ASN A 218 -1.40 12.56 17.67
N THR A 219 -0.35 11.72 17.59
CA THR A 219 -0.50 10.26 17.61
C THR A 219 0.20 9.65 18.79
N GLU A 220 -0.56 9.21 19.78
CA GLU A 220 -0.06 8.37 20.86
C GLU A 220 0.23 6.97 20.34
N GLY A 221 1.36 6.38 20.72
CA GLY A 221 1.75 5.04 20.24
C GLY A 221 2.28 5.01 18.79
N LEU A 222 2.60 6.16 18.19
CA LEU A 222 3.10 6.26 16.82
C LEU A 222 4.28 5.32 16.53
N GLN A 223 5.19 5.14 17.49
CA GLN A 223 6.37 4.26 17.38
C GLN A 223 6.02 2.79 17.19
N TYR A 224 4.80 2.39 17.48
CA TYR A 224 4.31 1.02 17.32
C TYR A 224 3.57 0.78 15.99
N VAL A 225 3.40 1.82 15.17
CA VAL A 225 2.81 1.70 13.84
C VAL A 225 3.89 1.27 12.84
N THR A 226 4.24 -0.01 12.86
CA THR A 226 5.32 -0.61 12.07
C THR A 226 4.87 -1.90 11.39
N THR A 227 5.54 -2.29 10.31
CA THR A 227 5.32 -3.60 9.69
C THR A 227 5.70 -4.74 10.63
N GLN A 228 6.74 -4.59 11.45
CA GLN A 228 7.17 -5.59 12.45
C GLN A 228 6.08 -5.92 13.46
N GLN A 229 5.40 -4.89 13.96
CA GLN A 229 4.27 -5.08 14.87
C GLN A 229 3.08 -5.72 14.13
N THR A 230 2.79 -5.23 12.91
CA THR A 230 1.64 -5.70 12.10
C THR A 230 1.75 -7.16 11.71
N ILE A 231 2.93 -7.69 11.35
CA ILE A 231 3.05 -9.12 11.01
C ILE A 231 2.78 -10.04 12.22
N ARG A 232 3.06 -9.58 13.43
CA ARG A 232 2.70 -10.29 14.67
C ARG A 232 1.20 -10.20 14.95
N ASP A 233 0.57 -9.07 14.62
CA ASP A 233 -0.90 -8.94 14.66
C ASP A 233 -1.58 -9.92 13.70
N ILE A 234 -1.06 -10.07 12.49
CA ILE A 234 -1.57 -11.04 11.51
C ILE A 234 -1.49 -12.47 12.06
N ASP A 235 -0.38 -12.85 12.73
CA ASP A 235 -0.28 -14.18 13.34
C ASP A 235 -1.23 -14.36 14.54
N LEU A 236 -1.51 -13.28 15.28
CA LEU A 236 -2.54 -13.31 16.31
C LEU A 236 -3.94 -13.51 15.71
N ILE A 237 -4.30 -12.73 14.67
CA ILE A 237 -5.59 -12.88 13.95
C ILE A 237 -5.72 -14.33 13.45
N ARG A 238 -4.68 -14.88 12.82
CA ARG A 238 -4.64 -16.29 12.40
C ARG A 238 -4.96 -17.25 13.54
N ALA A 239 -4.32 -17.06 14.69
CA ALA A 239 -4.48 -17.94 15.85
C ALA A 239 -5.88 -17.82 16.46
N VAL A 240 -6.41 -16.60 16.63
CA VAL A 240 -7.76 -16.32 17.13
C VAL A 240 -8.83 -16.94 16.23
N LEU A 241 -8.64 -16.88 14.90
CA LEU A 241 -9.56 -17.49 13.93
C LEU A 241 -9.35 -19.01 13.78
N GLY A 242 -8.31 -19.58 14.40
CA GLY A 242 -8.04 -21.01 14.45
C GLY A 242 -7.47 -21.60 13.17
N TYR A 243 -6.86 -20.79 12.30
CA TYR A 243 -6.15 -21.28 11.13
C TYR A 243 -4.76 -21.78 11.49
N GLU A 244 -4.37 -22.93 10.97
CA GLU A 244 -3.01 -23.47 11.13
C GLU A 244 -2.01 -22.70 10.28
N GLN A 245 -2.38 -22.43 9.03
CA GLN A 245 -1.66 -21.62 8.04
C GLN A 245 -2.63 -20.62 7.44
N ILE A 246 -2.09 -19.52 6.90
CA ILE A 246 -2.88 -18.56 6.10
C ILE A 246 -2.50 -18.67 4.63
N ASN A 247 -3.49 -18.46 3.76
CA ASN A 247 -3.22 -18.02 2.40
C ASN A 247 -3.20 -16.50 2.37
N TRP A 248 -2.60 -15.91 1.36
CA TRP A 248 -2.39 -14.48 1.29
C TRP A 248 -2.68 -13.93 -0.10
N LEU A 249 -3.39 -12.83 -0.15
CA LEU A 249 -3.46 -11.95 -1.31
C LEU A 249 -3.00 -10.56 -0.87
N GLY A 250 -1.85 -10.14 -1.37
CA GLY A 250 -1.31 -8.81 -1.09
C GLY A 250 -1.08 -8.04 -2.37
N TYR A 251 -1.55 -6.81 -2.39
CA TYR A 251 -1.30 -5.89 -3.48
C TYR A 251 -0.23 -4.87 -3.09
N SER A 252 0.62 -4.46 -4.04
CA SER A 252 1.55 -3.36 -3.83
C SER A 252 2.40 -3.54 -2.55
N ALA A 253 2.37 -2.61 -1.61
CA ALA A 253 3.05 -2.76 -0.30
C ALA A 253 2.59 -4.00 0.49
N GLY A 254 1.37 -4.51 0.25
CA GLY A 254 0.89 -5.76 0.83
C GLY A 254 1.68 -6.99 0.39
N THR A 255 2.36 -6.94 -0.75
CA THR A 255 3.26 -8.01 -1.20
C THR A 255 4.50 -8.11 -0.32
N ALA A 256 5.11 -6.98 0.02
CA ALA A 256 6.23 -6.94 0.95
C ALA A 256 5.81 -7.36 2.37
N MET A 257 4.63 -6.92 2.85
CA MET A 257 4.08 -7.35 4.13
C MET A 257 3.90 -8.86 4.19
N GLY A 258 3.32 -9.48 3.14
CA GLY A 258 3.19 -10.94 3.03
C GLY A 258 4.54 -11.65 3.05
N ALA A 259 5.54 -11.13 2.32
CA ALA A 259 6.88 -11.69 2.31
C ALA A 259 7.58 -11.59 3.69
N TYR A 260 7.41 -10.48 4.40
CA TYR A 260 7.94 -10.32 5.78
C TYR A 260 7.22 -11.23 6.77
N TYR A 261 5.88 -11.36 6.66
CA TYR A 261 5.14 -12.32 7.48
C TYR A 261 5.65 -13.75 7.25
N ALA A 262 5.81 -14.13 6.00
CA ALA A 262 6.30 -15.45 5.63
C ALA A 262 7.71 -15.71 6.20
N ALA A 263 8.61 -14.74 6.12
CA ALA A 263 9.96 -14.85 6.67
C ALA A 263 9.97 -14.96 8.21
N ALA A 264 9.04 -14.27 8.89
CA ALA A 264 8.90 -14.33 10.35
C ALA A 264 8.24 -15.64 10.82
N PHE A 265 7.30 -16.19 10.05
CA PHE A 265 6.47 -17.34 10.42
C PHE A 265 6.43 -18.42 9.32
N PRO A 266 7.57 -19.00 8.89
CA PRO A 266 7.63 -19.87 7.71
C PRO A 266 6.72 -21.10 7.79
N ASN A 267 6.46 -21.62 9.01
CA ASN A 267 5.56 -22.74 9.23
C ASN A 267 4.05 -22.37 9.16
N ARG A 268 3.73 -21.08 9.01
CA ARG A 268 2.35 -20.54 8.93
C ARG A 268 1.96 -20.15 7.52
N VAL A 269 2.83 -20.40 6.54
CA VAL A 269 2.65 -20.00 5.14
C VAL A 269 1.91 -21.08 4.38
N GLY A 270 0.77 -20.71 3.81
CA GLY A 270 0.04 -21.49 2.83
C GLY A 270 0.36 -21.02 1.39
N ARG A 271 -0.63 -20.59 0.65
CA ARG A 271 -0.52 -20.12 -0.75
C ARG A 271 -0.53 -18.62 -0.80
N PHE A 272 0.60 -18.01 -1.15
CA PHE A 272 0.77 -16.54 -1.17
C PHE A 272 0.77 -16.02 -2.58
N VAL A 273 -0.16 -15.12 -2.88
CA VAL A 273 -0.24 -14.34 -4.11
C VAL A 273 0.22 -12.92 -3.82
N LEU A 274 1.19 -12.48 -4.57
CA LEU A 274 1.83 -11.17 -4.47
C LEU A 274 1.63 -10.42 -5.78
N ASP A 275 0.66 -9.51 -5.83
CA ASP A 275 0.28 -8.78 -7.03
C ASP A 275 0.78 -7.35 -7.00
N SER A 276 1.38 -6.89 -8.10
CA SER A 276 2.05 -5.60 -8.20
C SER A 276 3.18 -5.47 -7.17
N VAL A 277 4.22 -6.24 -7.43
CA VAL A 277 5.21 -6.67 -6.43
C VAL A 277 6.19 -5.58 -6.03
N VAL A 278 6.26 -5.33 -4.73
CA VAL A 278 7.31 -4.53 -4.09
C VAL A 278 8.52 -5.41 -3.78
N ASP A 279 9.73 -5.01 -4.20
CA ASP A 279 10.96 -5.68 -3.76
C ASP A 279 11.19 -5.45 -2.27
N PRO A 280 11.17 -6.50 -1.42
CA PRO A 280 11.32 -6.32 0.03
C PRO A 280 12.69 -5.79 0.46
N ARG A 281 13.65 -5.61 -0.45
CA ARG A 281 14.98 -5.03 -0.13
C ARG A 281 14.96 -3.55 0.23
N GLY A 282 13.88 -2.83 0.00
CA GLY A 282 13.87 -1.47 0.43
C GLY A 282 13.29 -0.43 -0.53
N THR A 283 12.05 -0.60 -0.92
CA THR A 283 11.32 0.51 -1.59
C THR A 283 11.26 1.77 -0.73
N TRP A 284 11.46 1.62 0.58
CA TRP A 284 11.49 2.72 1.56
C TRP A 284 12.89 3.16 1.96
N ALA A 285 13.91 2.60 1.33
CA ALA A 285 15.30 2.86 1.71
C ALA A 285 15.66 4.34 1.57
N PRO A 286 16.45 4.89 2.50
CA PRO A 286 16.91 6.28 2.45
C PRO A 286 17.61 6.65 1.16
N GLU A 287 18.26 5.70 0.50
CA GLU A 287 18.97 5.86 -0.78
C GLU A 287 18.06 6.37 -1.90
N THR A 288 16.75 6.02 -1.86
CA THR A 288 15.78 6.50 -2.85
C THR A 288 15.58 8.01 -2.83
N ALA A 289 15.86 8.65 -1.70
CA ALA A 289 15.74 10.10 -1.55
C ALA A 289 16.89 10.87 -2.19
N VAL A 290 18.00 10.20 -2.46
CA VAL A 290 19.19 10.80 -3.10
C VAL A 290 19.50 10.16 -4.45
N ASP A 291 18.56 9.40 -5.02
CA ASP A 291 18.67 8.77 -6.31
C ASP A 291 18.61 9.83 -7.44
N PRO A 292 19.67 9.97 -8.24
CA PRO A 292 19.71 10.92 -9.35
C PRO A 292 18.76 10.56 -10.50
N ASP A 293 18.22 9.35 -10.50
CA ASP A 293 17.23 8.86 -11.47
C ASP A 293 15.81 8.73 -10.87
N ALA A 294 15.61 9.24 -9.64
CA ALA A 294 14.26 9.36 -9.07
C ALA A 294 13.36 10.14 -10.05
N GLY A 295 12.20 9.60 -10.36
CA GLY A 295 11.28 10.19 -11.34
C GLY A 295 11.43 9.68 -12.78
N LYS A 296 12.48 8.93 -13.12
CA LYS A 296 12.65 8.34 -14.45
C LYS A 296 11.47 7.42 -14.83
N SER A 297 11.09 6.55 -13.92
CA SER A 297 9.94 5.66 -14.11
C SER A 297 8.64 6.45 -14.25
N ALA A 298 8.37 7.41 -13.36
CA ALA A 298 7.17 8.25 -13.43
C ALA A 298 7.09 9.08 -14.73
N GLN A 299 8.22 9.61 -15.20
CA GLN A 299 8.28 10.32 -16.47
C GLN A 299 8.02 9.39 -17.67
N ALA A 300 8.51 8.16 -17.63
CA ALA A 300 8.23 7.16 -18.65
C ALA A 300 6.73 6.77 -18.64
N SER A 301 6.15 6.57 -17.47
CA SER A 301 4.73 6.25 -17.30
C SER A 301 3.80 7.37 -17.78
N LEU A 302 4.16 8.64 -17.57
CA LEU A 302 3.43 9.75 -18.22
C LEU A 302 3.46 9.63 -19.74
N GLY A 303 4.58 9.16 -20.29
CA GLY A 303 4.70 8.93 -21.72
C GLY A 303 3.83 7.77 -22.22
N ASN A 304 3.68 6.71 -21.43
CA ASN A 304 2.82 5.57 -21.76
C ASN A 304 1.35 6.00 -21.67
N LEU A 305 0.93 6.64 -20.58
CA LEU A 305 -0.40 7.23 -20.45
C LEU A 305 -0.74 8.15 -21.64
N ALA A 306 0.21 8.95 -22.10
CA ALA A 306 -0.03 9.83 -23.25
C ALA A 306 -0.19 9.04 -24.56
N ALA A 307 0.42 7.86 -24.69
CA ALA A 307 0.18 6.97 -25.82
C ALA A 307 -1.22 6.35 -25.74
N ASP A 308 -1.62 5.86 -24.58
CA ASP A 308 -2.94 5.28 -24.35
C ASP A 308 -4.06 6.30 -24.59
N LEU A 309 -3.90 7.53 -24.08
CA LEU A 309 -4.83 8.63 -24.31
C LEU A 309 -4.93 9.06 -25.79
N ALA A 310 -3.86 8.84 -26.58
CA ALA A 310 -3.90 9.10 -28.03
C ALA A 310 -4.78 8.09 -28.78
N GLU A 311 -4.98 6.90 -28.22
CA GLU A 311 -5.80 5.83 -28.78
C GLU A 311 -7.22 5.80 -28.17
N THR A 312 -7.44 6.51 -27.05
CA THR A 312 -8.74 6.54 -26.35
C THR A 312 -9.74 7.40 -27.14
N ASP A 313 -10.90 6.81 -27.47
CA ASP A 313 -12.00 7.53 -28.08
C ASP A 313 -12.86 8.17 -26.97
N VAL A 314 -12.74 9.46 -26.77
CA VAL A 314 -13.58 10.21 -25.84
C VAL A 314 -14.79 10.71 -26.58
N ALA A 315 -15.94 10.07 -26.38
CA ALA A 315 -17.21 10.57 -26.88
C ALA A 315 -17.44 11.98 -26.31
N ALA A 316 -17.36 12.98 -27.18
CA ALA A 316 -17.79 14.31 -26.85
C ALA A 316 -19.30 14.27 -26.67
N ASP A 317 -19.75 14.46 -25.43
CA ASP A 317 -21.12 14.75 -24.98
C ASP A 317 -22.21 13.71 -25.28
N GLY A 318 -23.02 13.46 -24.26
CA GLY A 318 -24.22 12.61 -24.28
C GLY A 318 -25.37 13.06 -25.20
N GLU A 319 -25.11 13.86 -26.24
CA GLU A 319 -26.04 14.12 -27.33
C GLU A 319 -25.30 13.96 -28.66
N GLY A 320 -25.53 12.85 -29.30
CA GLY A 320 -24.90 12.43 -30.55
C GLY A 320 -25.04 13.45 -31.68
N ASN A 321 -24.07 14.31 -31.80
CA ASN A 321 -23.75 14.98 -33.05
C ASN A 321 -22.35 14.50 -33.48
N GLY A 322 -22.33 13.24 -33.92
CA GLY A 322 -21.16 12.52 -34.37
C GLY A 322 -20.47 13.23 -35.52
N ASN A 323 -19.46 13.99 -35.17
CA ASN A 323 -18.38 14.33 -36.06
C ASN A 323 -17.03 13.81 -35.51
N GLY A 324 -17.08 12.81 -34.62
CA GLY A 324 -16.00 11.89 -34.37
C GLY A 324 -15.78 11.06 -35.64
N ASN A 325 -14.80 11.44 -36.44
CA ASN A 325 -14.23 10.48 -37.40
C ASN A 325 -13.75 9.31 -36.52
N GLY A 326 -14.33 8.11 -36.68
CA GLY A 326 -14.01 6.92 -35.90
C GLY A 326 -12.56 6.41 -36.03
N ASN A 327 -11.63 7.28 -35.72
CA ASN A 327 -10.19 7.11 -35.75
C ASN A 327 -9.53 7.32 -34.37
N GLY A 328 -10.28 7.13 -33.25
CA GLY A 328 -9.67 7.19 -31.92
C GLY A 328 -9.00 8.53 -31.55
N ASP A 329 -9.63 9.67 -31.89
CA ASP A 329 -9.11 10.99 -31.52
C ASP A 329 -9.80 11.50 -30.24
N SER A 330 -9.14 11.33 -29.10
CA SER A 330 -9.59 11.89 -27.82
C SER A 330 -9.72 13.42 -27.80
N GLY A 331 -9.42 14.09 -28.91
CA GLY A 331 -9.31 15.54 -28.97
C GLY A 331 -8.05 16.10 -28.24
N LEU A 332 -7.32 15.25 -27.53
CA LEU A 332 -6.06 15.61 -26.88
C LEU A 332 -4.87 15.56 -27.85
N GLY A 333 -5.00 14.78 -28.93
CA GLY A 333 -4.01 14.50 -29.96
C GLY A 333 -4.01 13.04 -30.36
N THR A 334 -3.55 12.73 -31.55
CA THR A 334 -3.49 11.39 -32.15
C THR A 334 -2.12 10.73 -32.01
N THR A 335 -1.20 11.36 -31.31
CA THR A 335 0.12 10.81 -30.98
C THR A 335 0.52 11.19 -29.56
N LYS A 336 1.34 10.37 -28.96
CA LYS A 336 1.97 10.61 -27.65
C LYS A 336 2.51 12.04 -27.49
N GLU A 337 3.24 12.53 -28.50
CA GLU A 337 3.85 13.86 -28.47
C GLU A 337 2.81 14.98 -28.47
N GLN A 338 1.70 14.79 -29.19
CA GLN A 338 0.59 15.74 -29.21
C GLN A 338 -0.14 15.77 -27.87
N VAL A 339 -0.40 14.61 -27.26
CA VAL A 339 -1.02 14.51 -25.94
C VAL A 339 -0.13 15.13 -24.88
N LEU A 340 1.18 14.86 -24.87
CA LEU A 340 2.13 15.50 -23.97
C LEU A 340 2.18 17.03 -24.15
N LYS A 341 2.08 17.52 -25.37
CA LYS A 341 1.97 18.95 -25.64
C LYS A 341 0.67 19.55 -25.10
N THR A 342 -0.44 18.80 -25.19
CA THR A 342 -1.72 19.21 -24.60
C THR A 342 -1.62 19.24 -23.07
N TYR A 343 -1.01 18.23 -22.44
CA TYR A 343 -0.71 18.22 -21.01
C TYR A 343 0.02 19.49 -20.55
N GLU A 344 1.14 19.83 -21.21
CA GLU A 344 1.90 21.02 -20.87
C GLU A 344 1.06 22.31 -21.06
N ALA A 345 0.30 22.41 -22.15
CA ALA A 345 -0.53 23.57 -22.42
C ALA A 345 -1.65 23.74 -21.38
N VAL A 346 -2.30 22.65 -20.96
CA VAL A 346 -3.33 22.67 -19.91
C VAL A 346 -2.70 23.04 -18.56
N ARG A 347 -1.59 22.43 -18.20
CA ARG A 347 -0.87 22.68 -16.94
C ARG A 347 -0.49 24.16 -16.78
N GLU A 348 -0.06 24.83 -17.86
CA GLU A 348 0.30 26.26 -17.80
C GLU A 348 -0.90 27.19 -17.58
N THR A 349 -2.15 26.71 -17.74
CA THR A 349 -3.36 27.50 -17.46
C THR A 349 -3.79 27.48 -16.00
N LEU A 350 -3.16 26.64 -15.18
CA LEU A 350 -3.50 26.46 -13.75
C LEU A 350 -2.83 27.54 -12.87
N PRO A 351 -3.44 27.95 -11.73
CA PRO A 351 -4.59 27.28 -11.07
C PRO A 351 -5.95 27.66 -11.66
N ARG A 352 -6.95 26.76 -11.50
CA ARG A 352 -8.36 26.96 -11.87
C ARG A 352 -9.30 26.32 -10.86
N LYS A 353 -10.57 26.80 -10.84
CA LYS A 353 -11.64 26.17 -10.05
C LYS A 353 -12.21 24.96 -10.78
N VAL A 354 -12.26 23.81 -10.10
CA VAL A 354 -12.88 22.57 -10.57
C VAL A 354 -13.73 22.03 -9.42
N GLY A 355 -15.04 21.86 -9.60
CA GLY A 355 -15.94 21.38 -8.54
C GLY A 355 -15.82 22.17 -7.22
N GLY A 356 -15.62 23.48 -7.27
CA GLY A 356 -15.42 24.31 -6.07
C GLY A 356 -14.01 24.26 -5.47
N THR A 357 -13.14 23.37 -5.94
CA THR A 357 -11.76 23.17 -5.48
C THR A 357 -10.76 23.94 -6.35
N ASP A 358 -9.72 24.49 -5.74
CA ASP A 358 -8.59 25.05 -6.48
C ASP A 358 -7.69 23.92 -6.98
N LEU A 359 -7.65 23.72 -8.31
CA LEU A 359 -6.74 22.80 -8.96
C LEU A 359 -5.43 23.51 -9.28
N SER A 360 -4.40 23.29 -8.48
CA SER A 360 -3.05 23.78 -8.72
C SER A 360 -2.30 22.92 -9.74
N LYS A 361 -1.18 23.37 -10.25
CA LYS A 361 -0.26 22.56 -11.07
C LYS A 361 0.17 21.28 -10.35
N TYR A 362 0.47 21.38 -9.05
CA TYR A 362 0.83 20.21 -8.23
C TYR A 362 -0.31 19.22 -8.13
N LYS A 363 -1.55 19.68 -7.82
CA LYS A 363 -2.73 18.79 -7.73
C LYS A 363 -3.02 18.12 -9.07
N PHE A 364 -2.90 18.83 -10.16
CA PHE A 364 -3.09 18.29 -11.51
C PHE A 364 -2.12 17.15 -11.80
N ASP A 365 -0.82 17.35 -11.52
CA ASP A 365 0.19 16.31 -11.67
C ASP A 365 -0.11 15.07 -10.77
N GLU A 366 -0.67 15.28 -9.57
CA GLU A 366 -1.08 14.17 -8.67
C GLU A 366 -2.32 13.42 -9.19
N VAL A 367 -3.32 14.12 -9.72
CA VAL A 367 -4.51 13.49 -10.34
C VAL A 367 -4.09 12.59 -11.51
N ILE A 368 -3.18 13.08 -12.36
CA ILE A 368 -2.62 12.28 -13.44
C ILE A 368 -1.93 11.02 -12.90
N ARG A 369 -1.13 11.17 -11.85
CA ARG A 369 -0.44 10.04 -11.21
C ARG A 369 -1.44 9.01 -10.67
N GLN A 370 -2.58 9.47 -10.13
CA GLN A 370 -3.65 8.55 -9.68
C GLN A 370 -4.34 7.85 -10.85
N ALA A 371 -4.56 8.55 -11.96
CA ALA A 371 -5.16 7.94 -13.14
C ALA A 371 -4.27 6.84 -13.77
N MET A 372 -2.95 6.87 -13.55
CA MET A 372 -2.05 5.81 -14.03
C MET A 372 -2.22 4.47 -13.31
N TYR A 373 -2.97 4.39 -12.21
CA TYR A 373 -3.20 3.13 -11.49
C TYR A 373 -4.16 2.18 -12.24
N SER A 374 -5.04 2.73 -13.10
CA SER A 374 -6.01 1.95 -13.86
C SER A 374 -6.39 2.65 -15.15
N ASP A 375 -6.48 1.90 -16.23
CA ASP A 375 -6.94 2.35 -17.55
C ASP A 375 -8.41 2.80 -17.53
N THR A 376 -9.23 2.26 -16.61
CA THR A 376 -10.63 2.70 -16.42
C THR A 376 -10.76 4.18 -16.07
N LYS A 377 -9.68 4.83 -15.61
CA LYS A 377 -9.62 6.28 -15.30
C LYS A 377 -9.26 7.14 -16.51
N HIS A 378 -8.80 6.56 -17.60
CA HIS A 378 -8.25 7.31 -18.75
C HIS A 378 -9.30 8.19 -19.44
N GLU A 379 -10.53 7.71 -19.56
CA GLU A 379 -11.63 8.49 -20.16
C GLU A 379 -11.94 9.76 -19.33
N ASN A 380 -12.09 9.61 -18.01
CA ASN A 380 -12.36 10.75 -17.13
C ASN A 380 -11.18 11.72 -17.10
N LEU A 381 -9.94 11.22 -17.17
CA LEU A 381 -8.76 12.08 -17.28
C LEU A 381 -8.76 12.88 -18.60
N ALA A 382 -9.13 12.25 -19.71
CA ALA A 382 -9.25 12.94 -20.99
C ALA A 382 -10.34 14.02 -20.97
N LYS A 383 -11.51 13.72 -20.38
CA LYS A 383 -12.60 14.71 -20.18
C LYS A 383 -12.12 15.91 -19.35
N LEU A 384 -11.43 15.67 -18.25
CA LEU A 384 -10.84 16.71 -17.41
C LEU A 384 -9.88 17.62 -18.21
N TRP A 385 -8.98 17.04 -18.99
CA TRP A 385 -8.01 17.82 -19.78
C TRP A 385 -8.67 18.63 -20.87
N LEU A 386 -9.70 18.08 -21.56
CA LEU A 386 -10.47 18.78 -22.58
C LEU A 386 -11.21 19.97 -21.99
N GLY A 387 -11.92 19.80 -20.87
CA GLY A 387 -12.66 20.86 -20.21
C GLY A 387 -11.75 21.97 -19.67
N LEU A 388 -10.60 21.63 -19.09
CA LEU A 388 -9.59 22.61 -18.67
C LEU A 388 -9.05 23.42 -19.85
N ARG A 389 -8.79 22.77 -21.00
CA ARG A 389 -8.34 23.42 -22.22
C ARG A 389 -9.40 24.36 -22.78
N GLU A 390 -10.66 23.94 -22.77
CA GLU A 390 -11.76 24.75 -23.24
C GLU A 390 -12.00 25.97 -22.35
N ALA A 391 -12.05 25.77 -21.03
CA ALA A 391 -12.14 26.87 -20.08
C ALA A 391 -11.01 27.90 -20.26
N ALA A 392 -9.79 27.41 -20.58
CA ALA A 392 -8.66 28.28 -20.88
C ALA A 392 -8.86 29.09 -22.17
N ARG A 393 -9.37 28.46 -23.23
CA ARG A 393 -9.65 29.13 -24.52
C ARG A 393 -10.75 30.18 -24.40
N ASN A 394 -11.77 29.89 -23.61
CA ASN A 394 -12.92 30.77 -23.37
C ASN A 394 -12.63 31.86 -22.33
N GLY A 395 -11.48 31.81 -21.66
CA GLY A 395 -11.09 32.78 -20.62
C GLY A 395 -11.94 32.66 -19.35
N THR A 396 -12.59 31.53 -19.12
CA THR A 396 -13.42 31.29 -17.92
C THR A 396 -12.53 30.86 -16.73
N PRO A 397 -12.80 31.36 -15.50
CA PRO A 397 -12.01 30.99 -14.32
C PRO A 397 -12.33 29.58 -13.77
N ALA A 398 -13.49 29.04 -14.11
CA ALA A 398 -13.99 27.73 -13.69
C ALA A 398 -14.31 26.88 -14.92
N VAL A 399 -14.34 25.58 -14.72
CA VAL A 399 -14.80 24.58 -15.68
C VAL A 399 -16.31 24.36 -15.58
N ASP A 400 -16.91 23.68 -16.54
CA ASP A 400 -18.29 23.23 -16.51
C ASP A 400 -18.51 22.03 -15.56
N ASP A 401 -19.77 21.67 -15.35
CA ASP A 401 -20.16 20.61 -14.41
C ASP A 401 -19.66 19.23 -14.90
N ALA A 402 -19.71 18.93 -16.20
CA ALA A 402 -19.21 17.65 -16.74
C ALA A 402 -17.69 17.46 -16.51
N THR A 403 -16.93 18.53 -16.60
CA THR A 403 -15.50 18.51 -16.26
C THR A 403 -15.27 18.35 -14.75
N ALA A 404 -16.14 18.94 -13.93
CA ALA A 404 -16.09 18.77 -12.48
C ALA A 404 -16.42 17.33 -12.07
N ASP A 405 -17.45 16.72 -12.68
CA ASP A 405 -17.84 15.33 -12.47
C ASP A 405 -16.70 14.37 -12.86
N ALA A 406 -16.07 14.61 -14.00
CA ALA A 406 -14.90 13.83 -14.43
C ALA A 406 -13.71 13.95 -13.45
N TYR A 407 -13.50 15.13 -12.86
CA TYR A 407 -12.49 15.32 -11.82
C TYR A 407 -12.82 14.53 -10.54
N GLU A 408 -14.08 14.55 -10.10
CA GLU A 408 -14.53 13.79 -8.93
C GLU A 408 -14.43 12.28 -9.16
N ALA A 409 -14.78 11.80 -10.35
CA ALA A 409 -14.66 10.39 -10.73
C ALA A 409 -13.22 9.87 -10.76
N LEU A 410 -12.23 10.76 -10.86
CA LEU A 410 -10.81 10.38 -10.76
C LEU A 410 -10.36 10.10 -9.32
N ASP A 411 -11.24 10.27 -8.33
CA ASP A 411 -10.92 10.19 -6.90
C ASP A 411 -9.67 11.04 -6.54
N PRO A 412 -9.73 12.37 -6.76
CA PRO A 412 -8.58 13.26 -6.57
C PRO A 412 -8.13 13.34 -5.11
N TYR A 413 -8.90 12.76 -4.21
CA TYR A 413 -8.66 12.73 -2.77
C TYR A 413 -8.01 11.44 -2.31
N PHE A 414 -7.45 10.64 -3.23
CA PHE A 414 -6.69 9.46 -2.85
C PHE A 414 -5.61 9.85 -1.82
N THR A 415 -5.90 9.47 -0.62
CA THR A 415 -5.17 9.90 0.55
C THR A 415 -4.05 8.91 0.84
N PHE A 416 -2.81 9.32 0.60
CA PHE A 416 -1.71 8.72 1.35
C PHE A 416 -1.91 9.11 2.81
N THR A 417 -2.37 8.19 3.60
CA THR A 417 -2.73 8.44 4.99
C THR A 417 -1.49 8.77 5.82
N GLY A 418 -1.65 9.47 6.91
CA GLY A 418 -0.59 9.62 7.91
C GLY A 418 0.01 8.27 8.29
N ALA A 419 -0.80 7.21 8.27
CA ALA A 419 -0.38 5.82 8.48
C ALA A 419 0.67 5.34 7.46
N GLU A 420 0.54 5.69 6.17
CA GLU A 420 1.57 5.35 5.18
C GLU A 420 2.93 5.92 5.56
N SER A 421 2.95 7.21 5.87
CA SER A 421 4.18 7.88 6.28
C SER A 421 4.72 7.33 7.60
N ALA A 422 3.84 7.04 8.57
CA ALA A 422 4.23 6.43 9.83
C ALA A 422 4.94 5.09 9.62
N ILE A 423 4.30 4.17 8.90
CA ILE A 423 4.86 2.83 8.61
C ILE A 423 6.20 2.95 7.87
N ARG A 424 6.26 3.72 6.80
CA ARG A 424 7.48 3.90 5.99
C ARG A 424 8.64 4.48 6.80
N CYS A 425 8.35 5.47 7.65
CA CYS A 425 9.37 6.16 8.42
C CYS A 425 9.84 5.36 9.63
N GLN A 426 9.01 4.48 10.16
CA GLN A 426 9.37 3.58 11.26
C GLN A 426 10.12 2.34 10.78
N ASP A 427 9.72 1.77 9.63
CA ASP A 427 10.32 0.56 9.09
C ASP A 427 11.71 0.80 8.50
N ALA A 428 11.97 2.01 7.96
CA ALA A 428 13.22 2.35 7.33
C ALA A 428 14.19 3.02 8.30
N GLN A 429 15.45 2.65 8.24
CA GLN A 429 16.53 3.23 9.05
C GLN A 429 17.01 4.56 8.44
N TRP A 430 16.29 5.65 8.72
CA TRP A 430 16.61 6.97 8.15
C TRP A 430 17.79 7.62 8.84
N ALA A 431 18.93 7.71 8.14
CA ALA A 431 20.07 8.49 8.60
C ALA A 431 19.79 10.00 8.52
N ARG A 432 20.28 10.77 9.48
CA ARG A 432 20.20 12.25 9.50
C ARG A 432 21.23 12.90 8.60
N GLN A 433 22.31 12.19 8.32
CA GLN A 433 23.44 12.64 7.52
C GLN A 433 23.78 11.59 6.45
N THR A 434 24.23 12.06 5.32
CA THR A 434 24.84 11.26 4.27
C THR A 434 26.24 10.79 4.69
N GLU A 435 26.84 9.85 3.96
CA GLU A 435 28.19 9.33 4.26
C GLU A 435 29.28 10.41 4.34
N ASP A 436 29.12 11.48 3.56
CA ASP A 436 30.02 12.66 3.59
C ASP A 436 29.71 13.66 4.71
N GLY A 437 28.73 13.36 5.58
CA GLY A 437 28.35 14.17 6.74
C GLY A 437 27.40 15.33 6.44
N ALA A 438 26.92 15.48 5.21
CA ALA A 438 25.92 16.49 4.86
C ALA A 438 24.53 16.12 5.41
N PRO A 439 23.68 17.10 5.77
CA PRO A 439 22.29 16.83 6.11
C PRO A 439 21.56 16.14 4.94
N VAL A 440 20.89 15.04 5.23
CA VAL A 440 20.14 14.27 4.20
C VAL A 440 19.10 15.14 3.50
N VAL A 441 18.44 16.06 4.22
CA VAL A 441 17.46 17.01 3.66
C VAL A 441 18.07 17.90 2.58
N ASP A 442 19.27 18.46 2.84
CA ASP A 442 19.94 19.35 1.91
C ASP A 442 20.37 18.59 0.64
N ARG A 443 20.82 17.36 0.81
CA ARG A 443 21.17 16.50 -0.32
C ARG A 443 19.94 16.12 -1.14
N ALA A 444 18.82 15.79 -0.50
CA ALA A 444 17.56 15.48 -1.17
C ALA A 444 17.01 16.69 -1.94
N LEU A 445 17.10 17.89 -1.39
CA LEU A 445 16.73 19.14 -2.11
C LEU A 445 17.61 19.37 -3.34
N GLN A 446 18.91 19.13 -3.23
CA GLN A 446 19.82 19.26 -4.36
C GLN A 446 19.48 18.26 -5.48
N VAL A 447 19.15 17.01 -5.10
CA VAL A 447 18.72 15.98 -6.07
C VAL A 447 17.35 16.33 -6.66
N ALA A 448 16.42 16.88 -5.87
CA ALA A 448 15.13 17.36 -6.35
C ALA A 448 15.30 18.45 -7.42
N GLU A 449 16.19 19.41 -7.19
CA GLU A 449 16.51 20.46 -8.17
C GLU A 449 17.04 19.88 -9.48
N GLN A 450 18.01 18.97 -9.41
CA GLN A 450 18.59 18.31 -10.59
C GLN A 450 17.55 17.49 -11.35
N ASN A 451 16.75 16.73 -10.63
CA ASN A 451 15.73 15.86 -11.21
C ASN A 451 14.52 16.64 -11.75
N ALA A 452 14.17 17.81 -11.18
CA ALA A 452 13.14 18.68 -11.74
C ALA A 452 13.48 19.16 -13.16
N VAL A 453 14.77 19.28 -13.50
CA VAL A 453 15.23 19.55 -14.87
C VAL A 453 15.15 18.30 -15.75
N LYS A 454 15.64 17.17 -15.23
CA LYS A 454 15.78 15.93 -15.99
C LYS A 454 14.45 15.19 -16.18
N TYR A 455 13.60 15.22 -15.16
CA TYR A 455 12.31 14.54 -15.08
C TYR A 455 11.25 15.50 -14.53
N PRO A 456 10.77 16.48 -15.34
CA PRO A 456 9.92 17.57 -14.83
C PRO A 456 8.57 17.12 -14.30
N TYR A 457 8.07 15.94 -14.66
CA TYR A 457 6.78 15.44 -14.18
C TYR A 457 6.89 14.90 -12.76
N ALA A 458 7.81 14.36 -12.20
CA ALA A 458 7.83 13.83 -10.82
C ALA A 458 9.25 13.67 -10.24
N GLY A 459 10.27 14.10 -10.96
CA GLY A 459 11.67 13.90 -10.53
C GLY A 459 12.03 14.59 -9.22
N TRP A 460 11.29 15.63 -8.86
CA TRP A 460 11.46 16.39 -7.62
C TRP A 460 11.01 15.64 -6.36
N LYS A 461 10.32 14.49 -6.45
CA LYS A 461 9.77 13.75 -5.31
C LYS A 461 10.85 13.02 -4.48
N THR A 462 11.90 13.71 -4.08
CA THR A 462 13.03 13.17 -3.31
C THR A 462 12.90 13.38 -1.81
N LEU A 463 12.32 14.50 -1.33
CA LEU A 463 12.04 14.67 0.08
C LEU A 463 10.98 13.67 0.57
N LYS A 464 11.19 13.18 1.78
CA LYS A 464 10.26 12.29 2.47
C LYS A 464 10.02 12.82 3.89
N PRO A 465 8.80 12.66 4.44
CA PRO A 465 8.52 13.02 5.84
C PRO A 465 9.52 12.40 6.81
N CYS A 466 10.02 11.21 6.49
CA CYS A 466 10.97 10.44 7.30
C CYS A 466 12.27 11.18 7.62
N MET A 467 12.69 12.11 6.79
CA MET A 467 13.86 12.95 7.04
C MET A 467 13.68 13.89 8.25
N PHE A 468 12.43 14.18 8.59
CA PHE A 468 12.03 15.05 9.71
C PHE A 468 11.41 14.25 10.85
N TRP A 469 11.34 12.92 10.70
CA TRP A 469 10.69 12.03 11.65
C TRP A 469 11.60 11.78 12.84
N ASP A 470 11.24 12.31 14.00
CA ASP A 470 12.02 12.22 15.23
C ASP A 470 11.42 11.23 16.23
N ALA A 471 10.93 10.10 15.72
CA ALA A 471 10.47 8.99 16.55
C ALA A 471 11.53 7.89 16.61
N PRO A 472 11.54 7.07 17.68
CA PRO A 472 12.36 5.85 17.70
C PRO A 472 12.06 5.00 16.47
N GLN A 473 13.09 4.46 15.86
CA GLN A 473 12.92 3.57 14.71
C GLN A 473 12.46 2.19 15.19
N GLY A 474 11.61 1.56 14.41
CA GLY A 474 11.13 0.20 14.67
C GLY A 474 12.24 -0.85 14.61
N GLU A 475 11.92 -2.07 15.01
CA GLU A 475 12.80 -3.22 14.84
C GLU A 475 13.08 -3.46 13.35
N ALA A 476 14.25 -4.03 13.03
CA ALA A 476 14.59 -4.42 11.67
C ALA A 476 13.58 -5.45 11.12
N LEU A 477 13.18 -5.28 9.87
CA LEU A 477 12.31 -6.23 9.20
C LEU A 477 12.99 -7.57 8.95
N PRO A 478 12.24 -8.70 8.92
CA PRO A 478 12.79 -10.02 8.64
C PRO A 478 13.51 -10.09 7.29
N ASP A 479 14.63 -10.80 7.25
CA ASP A 479 15.37 -11.02 6.01
C ASP A 479 14.72 -12.14 5.18
N VAL A 480 13.96 -11.74 4.19
CA VAL A 480 13.20 -12.65 3.29
C VAL A 480 14.12 -13.62 2.54
N ALA A 481 15.34 -13.19 2.20
CA ALA A 481 16.27 -14.00 1.43
C ALA A 481 16.90 -15.18 2.24
N LYS A 482 16.79 -15.10 3.57
CA LYS A 482 17.33 -16.15 4.47
C LYS A 482 16.30 -17.18 4.90
N ALA A 483 15.01 -16.94 4.61
CA ALA A 483 13.94 -17.84 5.02
C ALA A 483 13.73 -18.96 3.98
N GLU A 484 13.55 -20.20 4.46
CA GLU A 484 13.08 -21.29 3.61
C GLU A 484 11.56 -21.20 3.47
N LEU A 485 11.07 -20.74 2.33
CA LEU A 485 9.67 -20.46 2.07
C LEU A 485 9.10 -21.40 0.99
N PRO A 486 7.82 -21.73 1.06
CA PRO A 486 7.14 -22.38 -0.06
C PRO A 486 7.11 -21.43 -1.27
N GLY A 487 7.00 -22.00 -2.47
CA GLY A 487 6.87 -21.20 -3.70
C GLY A 487 5.60 -20.34 -3.66
N MET A 488 5.73 -19.08 -4.05
CA MET A 488 4.66 -18.09 -4.12
C MET A 488 4.35 -17.73 -5.57
N LEU A 489 3.16 -17.19 -5.82
CA LEU A 489 2.78 -16.64 -7.11
C LEU A 489 2.95 -15.11 -7.08
N LEU A 490 3.84 -14.60 -7.89
CA LEU A 490 4.02 -13.19 -8.15
C LEU A 490 3.27 -12.82 -9.42
N VAL A 491 2.53 -11.71 -9.41
CA VAL A 491 1.83 -11.14 -10.56
C VAL A 491 2.31 -9.71 -10.76
N ASN A 492 2.63 -9.31 -12.00
CA ASN A 492 3.03 -7.92 -12.25
C ASN A 492 2.79 -7.50 -13.70
N SER A 493 2.17 -6.36 -13.89
CA SER A 493 2.10 -5.72 -15.20
C SER A 493 3.48 -5.25 -15.66
N LYS A 494 3.73 -5.33 -16.96
CA LYS A 494 5.05 -4.99 -17.54
C LYS A 494 5.39 -3.50 -17.40
N GLU A 495 4.36 -2.65 -17.42
CA GLU A 495 4.46 -1.20 -17.43
C GLU A 495 3.92 -0.56 -16.15
N ASP A 496 3.70 -1.35 -15.09
CA ASP A 496 3.26 -0.85 -13.79
C ASP A 496 4.17 0.30 -13.31
N HIS A 497 3.57 1.47 -13.12
CA HIS A 497 4.29 2.71 -12.77
C HIS A 497 4.62 2.80 -11.29
N ALA A 498 3.87 2.09 -10.43
CA ALA A 498 4.02 2.14 -8.99
C ALA A 498 4.98 1.05 -8.48
N THR A 499 4.87 -0.16 -9.05
CA THR A 499 5.73 -1.30 -8.72
C THR A 499 6.27 -1.93 -10.01
N SER A 500 7.44 -1.48 -10.42
CA SER A 500 8.01 -1.86 -11.70
C SER A 500 8.25 -3.36 -11.83
N LEU A 501 8.21 -3.89 -13.07
CA LEU A 501 8.59 -5.27 -13.36
C LEU A 501 10.00 -5.61 -12.83
N GLY A 502 10.90 -4.62 -12.74
CA GLY A 502 12.22 -4.78 -12.12
C GLY A 502 12.13 -5.11 -10.63
N SER A 503 11.18 -4.50 -9.92
CA SER A 503 10.89 -4.79 -8.52
C SER A 503 10.40 -6.24 -8.34
N ALA A 504 9.47 -6.70 -9.19
CA ALA A 504 8.97 -8.07 -9.16
C ALA A 504 10.07 -9.11 -9.44
N LYS A 505 10.95 -8.84 -10.40
CA LYS A 505 12.12 -9.69 -10.68
C LYS A 505 13.11 -9.74 -9.51
N GLY A 506 13.35 -8.60 -8.86
CA GLY A 506 14.20 -8.54 -7.68
C GLY A 506 13.62 -9.29 -6.48
N ALA A 507 12.31 -9.29 -6.30
CA ALA A 507 11.62 -10.11 -5.29
C ALA A 507 11.69 -11.61 -5.64
N LEU A 508 11.49 -11.98 -6.91
CA LEU A 508 11.55 -13.37 -7.37
C LEU A 508 12.90 -14.03 -7.09
N GLU A 509 14.01 -13.28 -7.24
CA GLU A 509 15.35 -13.77 -6.94
C GLU A 509 15.53 -14.21 -5.47
N LYS A 510 14.70 -13.70 -4.56
CA LYS A 510 14.75 -14.00 -3.13
C LYS A 510 13.72 -15.04 -2.70
N LEU A 511 12.61 -15.13 -3.40
CA LEU A 511 11.51 -16.03 -3.12
C LEU A 511 11.69 -17.33 -3.93
N GLN A 512 12.66 -18.17 -3.51
CA GLN A 512 12.99 -19.41 -4.21
C GLN A 512 11.76 -20.31 -4.42
N GLY A 513 11.68 -20.96 -5.57
CA GLY A 513 10.55 -21.84 -5.92
C GLY A 513 9.28 -21.11 -6.37
N SER A 514 9.26 -19.77 -6.31
CA SER A 514 8.16 -18.95 -6.77
C SER A 514 8.09 -18.82 -8.29
N ARG A 515 6.98 -18.30 -8.79
CA ARG A 515 6.76 -18.02 -10.22
C ARG A 515 6.29 -16.59 -10.40
N LEU A 516 6.73 -15.96 -11.48
CA LEU A 516 6.27 -14.64 -11.90
C LEU A 516 5.36 -14.79 -13.12
N LEU A 517 4.10 -14.43 -12.95
CA LEU A 517 3.13 -14.22 -14.00
C LEU A 517 3.25 -12.75 -14.44
N THR A 518 3.61 -12.52 -15.69
CA THR A 518 3.63 -11.17 -16.26
C THR A 518 2.33 -10.88 -16.97
N VAL A 519 1.95 -9.60 -17.00
CA VAL A 519 0.75 -9.13 -17.68
C VAL A 519 1.14 -7.98 -18.61
N ASP A 520 0.61 -7.97 -19.83
CA ASP A 520 0.78 -6.83 -20.73
C ASP A 520 0.02 -5.62 -20.18
N GLY A 521 0.45 -4.40 -20.51
CA GLY A 521 -0.14 -3.15 -20.05
C GLY A 521 0.43 -2.62 -18.74
N GLY A 522 -0.21 -1.56 -18.21
CA GLY A 522 0.27 -0.73 -17.12
C GLY A 522 -0.53 -0.80 -15.81
N ASN A 523 -1.62 -1.56 -15.77
CA ASN A 523 -2.51 -1.62 -14.61
C ASN A 523 -1.77 -2.09 -13.34
N HIS A 524 -2.06 -1.39 -12.25
CA HIS A 524 -1.58 -1.73 -10.92
C HIS A 524 -2.66 -2.50 -10.17
N SER A 525 -2.35 -3.70 -9.65
CA SER A 525 -3.30 -4.63 -9.03
C SER A 525 -4.22 -5.28 -10.07
N VAL A 526 -3.81 -6.43 -10.58
CA VAL A 526 -4.42 -7.03 -11.79
C VAL A 526 -5.40 -8.16 -11.47
N TYR A 527 -5.17 -8.94 -10.41
CA TYR A 527 -6.11 -9.97 -9.99
C TYR A 527 -7.39 -9.33 -9.44
N LEU A 528 -8.55 -9.87 -9.75
CA LEU A 528 -9.87 -9.30 -9.45
C LEU A 528 -10.17 -7.97 -10.18
N SER A 529 -9.48 -7.68 -11.28
CA SER A 529 -9.75 -6.52 -12.13
C SER A 529 -10.39 -6.88 -13.49
N GLY A 530 -10.89 -8.10 -13.62
CA GLY A 530 -11.53 -8.57 -14.85
C GLY A 530 -10.58 -9.15 -15.90
N ASN A 531 -9.31 -9.43 -15.57
CA ASN A 531 -8.40 -10.15 -16.45
C ASN A 531 -8.55 -11.67 -16.28
N ALA A 532 -9.42 -12.31 -17.07
CA ALA A 532 -9.73 -13.73 -16.97
C ALA A 532 -8.50 -14.66 -17.03
N CYS A 533 -7.43 -14.28 -17.76
CA CYS A 533 -6.19 -15.08 -17.79
C CYS A 533 -5.48 -15.05 -16.45
N VAL A 534 -5.39 -13.88 -15.81
CA VAL A 534 -4.79 -13.72 -14.48
C VAL A 534 -5.64 -14.43 -13.43
N ASP A 535 -6.96 -14.21 -13.48
CA ASP A 535 -7.91 -14.78 -12.52
C ASP A 535 -7.84 -16.32 -12.54
N GLU A 536 -7.85 -16.96 -13.71
CA GLU A 536 -7.68 -18.41 -13.84
C GLU A 536 -6.38 -18.93 -13.21
N LYS A 537 -5.25 -18.25 -13.41
CA LYS A 537 -3.95 -18.71 -12.92
C LYS A 537 -3.82 -18.51 -11.40
N VAL A 538 -4.33 -17.39 -10.89
CA VAL A 538 -4.32 -17.08 -9.46
C VAL A 538 -5.25 -18.05 -8.71
N GLU A 539 -6.45 -18.29 -9.21
CA GLU A 539 -7.38 -19.25 -8.60
C GLU A 539 -6.85 -20.68 -8.63
N ALA A 540 -6.27 -21.12 -9.75
CA ALA A 540 -5.62 -22.43 -9.82
C ALA A 540 -4.51 -22.59 -8.76
N PHE A 541 -3.81 -21.51 -8.44
CA PHE A 541 -2.82 -21.53 -7.37
C PHE A 541 -3.48 -21.49 -5.98
N LEU A 542 -4.43 -20.59 -5.74
CA LEU A 542 -5.11 -20.48 -4.43
C LEU A 542 -5.91 -21.73 -4.08
N LEU A 543 -6.61 -22.36 -5.05
CA LEU A 543 -7.47 -23.52 -4.80
C LEU A 543 -6.69 -24.83 -4.80
N ASP A 544 -5.77 -25.02 -5.76
CA ASP A 544 -5.09 -26.31 -6.02
C ASP A 544 -3.59 -26.31 -5.72
N GLY A 545 -2.97 -25.13 -5.54
CA GLY A 545 -1.52 -24.98 -5.39
C GLY A 545 -0.75 -25.10 -6.71
N ARG A 546 -1.42 -24.97 -7.85
CA ARG A 546 -0.81 -25.08 -9.18
C ARG A 546 -0.18 -23.74 -9.58
N LEU A 547 1.13 -23.64 -9.49
CA LEU A 547 1.87 -22.52 -10.05
C LEU A 547 1.85 -22.57 -11.59
N PRO A 548 1.80 -21.42 -12.29
CA PRO A 548 1.93 -21.37 -13.74
C PRO A 548 3.33 -21.82 -14.18
N GLU A 549 3.46 -22.14 -15.46
CA GLU A 549 4.76 -22.45 -16.07
C GLU A 549 5.66 -21.20 -16.01
N GLU A 550 6.99 -21.43 -15.99
CA GLU A 550 7.95 -20.34 -16.01
C GLU A 550 7.82 -19.51 -17.30
N GLY A 551 7.81 -18.20 -17.18
CA GLY A 551 7.67 -17.28 -18.32
C GLY A 551 6.22 -17.11 -18.81
N THR A 552 5.22 -17.60 -18.08
CA THR A 552 3.80 -17.36 -18.42
C THR A 552 3.53 -15.86 -18.47
N ASN A 553 2.85 -15.43 -19.55
CA ASN A 553 2.39 -14.06 -19.76
C ASN A 553 0.89 -14.07 -20.06
N CYS A 554 0.15 -13.18 -19.43
CA CYS A 554 -1.23 -12.89 -19.79
C CYS A 554 -1.30 -11.63 -20.68
N PRO A 555 -2.19 -11.58 -21.66
CA PRO A 555 -2.45 -10.35 -22.39
C PRO A 555 -3.05 -9.30 -21.44
N GLU A 556 -3.02 -8.05 -21.85
CA GLU A 556 -3.79 -7.00 -21.21
C GLU A 556 -5.28 -7.39 -21.23
N GLY A 557 -5.94 -7.29 -20.08
CA GLY A 557 -7.38 -7.60 -20.03
C GLY A 557 -8.15 -6.56 -20.85
N ASN A 558 -9.16 -6.99 -21.59
CA ASN A 558 -10.12 -6.04 -22.09
C ASN A 558 -10.84 -5.44 -20.89
N SER A 559 -10.68 -4.16 -20.65
CA SER A 559 -11.46 -3.38 -19.70
C SER A 559 -12.90 -3.19 -20.19
N SER A 560 -13.55 -4.27 -20.64
CA SER A 560 -15.01 -4.31 -20.73
C SER A 560 -15.54 -4.47 -19.31
N ALA A 561 -15.19 -3.50 -18.47
CA ALA A 561 -15.81 -3.34 -17.19
C ALA A 561 -17.30 -3.16 -17.41
N THR A 562 -18.05 -3.97 -16.79
CA THR A 562 -19.40 -3.69 -16.38
C THR A 562 -19.39 -2.36 -15.63
N ASP A 563 -19.57 -1.25 -16.38
CA ASP A 563 -20.13 -0.04 -15.81
C ASP A 563 -21.54 -0.40 -15.33
N GLY A 564 -21.59 -0.87 -14.09
CA GLY A 564 -22.80 -0.86 -13.29
C GLY A 564 -23.05 0.59 -12.92
N SER A 565 -23.88 1.24 -13.73
CA SER A 565 -24.48 2.57 -13.51
C SER A 565 -25.03 2.76 -12.08
#